data_851918d7d61923e8f019e9a6a102253a
#
_entry.id   851918d7d61923e8f019e9a6a102253a
#
_cell.length_a   1.000
_cell.length_b   1.000
_cell.length_c   1.000
_cell.angle_alpha   90.00
_cell.angle_beta   90.00
_cell.angle_gamma   90.00
#
_symmetry.space_group_name_H-M   'P 1'
#
loop_
_entity.id
_entity.type
_entity.pdbx_description
1 polymer ?
#
loop_
_entity_poly.entity_id
_entity_poly.type
_entity_poly.pdbx_seq_one_letter_code
_entity_poly.pdbx_strand_id
1 'polypeptide(L)'
;PSATATDGAFGFGFQLGARYNINDLVSVGASYTSPQWFDDFQWNSANANPNLPNFGAPIVIEFGLDVPAVWAAGIGVTPLPGLTLAADGKYLTYESTDGFRDAGFNADGSVAGFGWKNIFVVAVGGEYWIKEKFAVRAGYNYSENPITEEQVFFNVPAPAIVQNHLTLGAGVKIARRLQVDLGYYHVFENSITGPIPNPSLPPGATVTSSMFEDSILL
;
A
#
# COMPACT_ATOMS: atom_id res chain seq x y z
N PRO A 1 -16.13 23.91 -7.72
CA PRO A 1 -16.87 22.79 -7.15
C PRO A 1 -16.35 22.51 -5.76
N SER A 2 -17.22 22.53 -4.75
CA SER A 2 -16.82 22.18 -3.39
C SER A 2 -16.56 20.69 -3.32
N ALA A 3 -15.36 20.28 -2.96
CA ALA A 3 -14.97 18.90 -2.73
C ALA A 3 -15.53 18.35 -1.40
N THR A 4 -16.79 18.63 -1.10
CA THR A 4 -17.45 18.26 0.16
C THR A 4 -18.41 17.08 0.02
N ALA A 5 -18.54 16.51 -1.17
CA ALA A 5 -19.33 15.31 -1.39
C ALA A 5 -18.46 14.07 -1.07
N THR A 6 -18.95 13.21 -0.19
CA THR A 6 -18.44 11.86 0.03
C THR A 6 -19.38 10.89 -0.62
N ASP A 7 -18.84 9.88 -1.28
CA ASP A 7 -19.59 8.74 -1.77
C ASP A 7 -19.13 7.47 -1.07
N GLY A 8 -19.95 6.43 -1.03
CA GLY A 8 -19.66 5.16 -0.42
C GLY A 8 -19.89 4.03 -1.42
N ALA A 9 -18.91 3.17 -1.59
CA ALA A 9 -18.99 2.00 -2.43
C ALA A 9 -19.13 0.73 -1.59
N PHE A 10 -19.94 -0.22 -2.05
CA PHE A 10 -19.96 -1.56 -1.48
C PHE A 10 -18.98 -2.43 -2.25
N GLY A 11 -18.23 -3.26 -1.51
CA GLY A 11 -17.28 -4.18 -2.12
C GLY A 11 -17.27 -5.54 -1.45
N PHE A 12 -16.73 -6.53 -2.14
CA PHE A 12 -16.53 -7.86 -1.60
C PHE A 12 -15.21 -8.46 -2.08
N GLY A 13 -14.72 -9.41 -1.31
CA GLY A 13 -13.55 -10.22 -1.63
C GLY A 13 -13.50 -11.44 -0.72
N PHE A 14 -12.55 -12.33 -0.96
CA PHE A 14 -12.33 -13.50 -0.12
C PHE A 14 -10.84 -13.76 0.09
N GLN A 15 -10.52 -14.51 1.14
CA GLN A 15 -9.17 -14.96 1.40
C GLN A 15 -9.16 -16.47 1.68
N LEU A 16 -8.19 -17.15 1.11
CA LEU A 16 -7.89 -18.55 1.39
C LEU A 16 -6.45 -18.66 1.85
N GLY A 17 -6.20 -19.55 2.81
CA GLY A 17 -4.85 -19.75 3.30
C GLY A 17 -4.68 -21.10 3.97
N ALA A 18 -3.45 -21.56 3.99
CA ALA A 18 -3.07 -22.77 4.68
C ALA A 18 -1.75 -22.58 5.42
N ARG A 19 -1.65 -23.23 6.57
CA ARG A 19 -0.41 -23.32 7.35
C ARG A 19 -0.13 -24.78 7.65
N TYR A 20 1.15 -25.15 7.55
CA TYR A 20 1.62 -26.48 7.86
C TYR A 20 2.83 -26.42 8.80
N ASN A 21 2.78 -27.13 9.90
CA ASN A 21 3.92 -27.30 10.80
C ASN A 21 4.72 -28.50 10.31
N ILE A 22 5.91 -28.26 9.78
CA ILE A 22 6.82 -29.30 9.30
C ILE A 22 7.31 -30.14 10.50
N ASN A 23 7.60 -29.44 11.60
CA ASN A 23 7.95 -29.99 12.90
C ASN A 23 7.70 -28.92 13.99
N ASP A 24 8.14 -29.22 15.24
CA ASP A 24 7.96 -28.28 16.37
C ASP A 24 8.75 -26.97 16.23
N LEU A 25 9.74 -26.91 15.32
CA LEU A 25 10.61 -25.76 15.12
C LEU A 25 10.27 -24.96 13.87
N VAL A 26 9.64 -25.56 12.86
CA VAL A 26 9.47 -24.97 11.52
C VAL A 26 8.02 -25.08 11.08
N SER A 27 7.47 -23.94 10.68
CA SER A 27 6.16 -23.84 10.03
C SER A 27 6.26 -23.08 8.72
N VAL A 28 5.42 -23.45 7.76
CA VAL A 28 5.26 -22.72 6.48
C VAL A 28 3.81 -22.37 6.27
N GLY A 29 3.56 -21.32 5.53
CA GLY A 29 2.20 -20.90 5.19
C GLY A 29 2.14 -20.24 3.84
N ALA A 30 0.97 -20.29 3.22
CA ALA A 30 0.66 -19.53 2.03
C ALA A 30 -0.78 -19.05 2.08
N SER A 31 -1.05 -17.92 1.49
CA SER A 31 -2.40 -17.38 1.35
C SER A 31 -2.59 -16.66 0.02
N TYR A 32 -3.83 -16.65 -0.42
CA TYR A 32 -4.32 -15.86 -1.53
C TYR A 32 -5.47 -15.01 -1.05
N THR A 33 -5.36 -13.69 -1.23
CA THR A 33 -6.45 -12.75 -1.08
C THR A 33 -6.89 -12.35 -2.48
N SER A 34 -8.18 -12.52 -2.79
CA SER A 34 -8.73 -12.08 -4.07
C SER A 34 -8.64 -10.57 -4.21
N PRO A 35 -8.78 -9.99 -5.42
CA PRO A 35 -9.15 -8.60 -5.52
C PRO A 35 -10.35 -8.32 -4.63
N GLN A 36 -10.40 -7.14 -4.04
CA GLN A 36 -11.64 -6.66 -3.40
C GLN A 36 -12.30 -5.72 -4.40
N TRP A 37 -13.39 -6.20 -4.99
CA TRP A 37 -14.14 -5.47 -6.02
C TRP A 37 -15.13 -4.54 -5.34
N PHE A 38 -15.11 -3.29 -5.75
CA PHE A 38 -16.00 -2.25 -5.25
C PHE A 38 -16.89 -1.72 -6.37
N ASP A 39 -18.09 -1.23 -5.99
CA ASP A 39 -18.88 -0.41 -6.89
C ASP A 39 -18.11 0.90 -7.18
N ASP A 40 -18.33 1.48 -8.36
CA ASP A 40 -17.68 2.74 -8.73
C ASP A 40 -18.16 3.88 -7.83
N PHE A 41 -17.20 4.70 -7.38
CA PHE A 41 -17.52 5.97 -6.73
C PHE A 41 -18.08 6.94 -7.76
N GLN A 42 -19.12 7.69 -7.37
CA GLN A 42 -19.81 8.63 -8.24
C GLN A 42 -19.88 10.03 -7.62
N TRP A 43 -19.52 11.04 -8.40
CA TRP A 43 -19.63 12.43 -7.98
C TRP A 43 -20.36 13.26 -9.02
N ASN A 44 -21.34 14.03 -8.55
CA ASN A 44 -21.95 15.08 -9.36
C ASN A 44 -20.97 16.25 -9.54
N SER A 45 -20.70 16.62 -10.76
CA SER A 45 -19.78 17.67 -11.15
C SER A 45 -20.38 18.50 -12.29
N ALA A 46 -19.61 19.46 -12.81
CA ALA A 46 -19.97 20.24 -13.98
C ALA A 46 -18.77 20.33 -14.93
N ASN A 47 -19.04 20.34 -16.23
CA ASN A 47 -18.00 20.52 -17.23
C ASN A 47 -17.26 21.83 -17.01
N ALA A 48 -15.98 21.74 -16.66
CA ALA A 48 -15.14 22.87 -16.29
C ALA A 48 -14.36 23.48 -17.47
N ASN A 49 -14.47 22.93 -18.69
CA ASN A 49 -13.77 23.46 -19.84
C ASN A 49 -14.54 24.64 -20.50
N PRO A 50 -14.08 25.88 -20.33
CA PRO A 50 -14.80 27.07 -20.85
C PRO A 50 -14.82 27.14 -22.37
N ASN A 51 -13.99 26.36 -23.07
CA ASN A 51 -13.91 26.32 -24.52
C ASN A 51 -14.91 25.35 -25.16
N LEU A 52 -15.64 24.57 -24.37
CA LEU A 52 -16.64 23.65 -24.88
C LEU A 52 -18.06 24.26 -24.82
N PRO A 53 -18.93 23.92 -25.79
CA PRO A 53 -20.31 24.42 -25.83
C PRO A 53 -21.16 24.06 -24.60
N ASN A 54 -20.78 22.98 -23.91
CA ASN A 54 -21.44 22.45 -22.71
C ASN A 54 -20.75 22.87 -21.41
N PHE A 55 -19.99 23.98 -21.41
CA PHE A 55 -19.42 24.52 -20.18
C PHE A 55 -20.49 24.74 -19.11
N GLY A 56 -20.22 24.24 -17.90
CA GLY A 56 -21.14 24.31 -16.77
C GLY A 56 -22.28 23.28 -16.79
N ALA A 57 -22.40 22.45 -17.83
CA ALA A 57 -23.41 21.37 -17.84
C ALA A 57 -23.10 20.33 -16.77
N PRO A 58 -24.13 19.79 -16.09
CA PRO A 58 -23.92 18.75 -15.09
C PRO A 58 -23.35 17.48 -15.74
N ILE A 59 -22.37 16.89 -15.07
CA ILE A 59 -21.79 15.60 -15.41
C ILE A 59 -21.68 14.73 -14.15
N VAL A 60 -21.68 13.42 -14.31
CA VAL A 60 -21.32 12.47 -13.26
C VAL A 60 -19.91 11.98 -13.56
N ILE A 61 -19.02 12.11 -12.60
CA ILE A 61 -17.66 11.53 -12.67
C ILE A 61 -17.72 10.23 -11.92
N GLU A 62 -17.26 9.16 -12.57
CA GLU A 62 -17.16 7.83 -12.00
C GLU A 62 -15.69 7.44 -11.84
N PHE A 63 -15.36 6.74 -10.76
CA PHE A 63 -14.01 6.25 -10.51
C PHE A 63 -14.06 4.89 -9.80
N GLY A 64 -13.60 3.86 -10.50
CA GLY A 64 -13.39 2.54 -9.91
C GLY A 64 -12.08 2.51 -9.11
N LEU A 65 -12.14 1.99 -7.91
CA LEU A 65 -10.96 1.80 -7.05
C LEU A 65 -11.08 0.49 -6.30
N ASP A 66 -10.51 -0.54 -6.84
CA ASP A 66 -10.43 -1.87 -6.24
C ASP A 66 -9.19 -2.03 -5.37
N VAL A 67 -9.14 -3.08 -4.55
CA VAL A 67 -7.93 -3.50 -3.85
C VAL A 67 -7.30 -4.69 -4.60
N PRO A 68 -5.99 -4.68 -4.86
CA PRO A 68 -5.33 -5.72 -5.66
C PRO A 68 -5.37 -7.09 -5.00
N ALA A 69 -5.28 -8.14 -5.80
CA ALA A 69 -5.04 -9.47 -5.28
C ALA A 69 -3.64 -9.56 -4.66
N VAL A 70 -3.54 -10.39 -3.60
CA VAL A 70 -2.29 -10.63 -2.89
C VAL A 70 -2.04 -12.13 -2.79
N TRP A 71 -0.89 -12.55 -3.30
CA TRP A 71 -0.30 -13.86 -3.07
C TRP A 71 0.76 -13.71 -1.98
N ALA A 72 0.70 -14.53 -0.95
CA ALA A 72 1.66 -14.50 0.13
C ALA A 72 2.14 -15.89 0.50
N ALA A 73 3.42 -16.00 0.84
CA ALA A 73 4.00 -17.21 1.39
C ALA A 73 5.07 -16.85 2.42
N GLY A 74 5.22 -17.68 3.46
CA GLY A 74 6.17 -17.42 4.51
C GLY A 74 6.61 -18.68 5.26
N ILE A 75 7.69 -18.50 5.99
CA ILE A 75 8.28 -19.49 6.87
C ILE A 75 8.50 -18.88 8.25
N GLY A 76 8.16 -19.64 9.28
CA GLY A 76 8.46 -19.32 10.67
C GLY A 76 9.33 -20.40 11.29
N VAL A 77 10.36 -20.00 12.04
CA VAL A 77 11.23 -20.92 12.74
C VAL A 77 11.40 -20.49 14.20
N THR A 78 11.43 -21.49 15.10
CA THR A 78 11.64 -21.31 16.55
C THR A 78 12.88 -22.11 16.96
N PRO A 79 14.11 -21.61 16.63
CA PRO A 79 15.33 -22.40 16.75
C PRO A 79 15.75 -22.67 18.19
N LEU A 80 15.25 -21.88 19.13
CA LEU A 80 15.47 -22.05 20.56
C LEU A 80 14.30 -21.47 21.37
N PRO A 81 14.10 -21.88 22.63
CA PRO A 81 13.03 -21.36 23.47
C PRO A 81 13.04 -19.83 23.55
N GLY A 82 11.90 -19.24 23.27
CA GLY A 82 11.70 -17.79 23.30
C GLY A 82 12.11 -17.03 22.05
N LEU A 83 12.82 -17.64 21.09
CA LEU A 83 13.18 -16.99 19.82
C LEU A 83 12.28 -17.49 18.70
N THR A 84 11.59 -16.57 18.04
CA THR A 84 10.86 -16.80 16.80
C THR A 84 11.44 -15.93 15.70
N LEU A 85 11.73 -16.51 14.55
CA LEU A 85 12.16 -15.82 13.34
C LEU A 85 11.13 -16.09 12.23
N ALA A 86 10.88 -15.11 11.37
CA ALA A 86 9.98 -15.26 10.24
C ALA A 86 10.53 -14.56 9.00
N ALA A 87 10.19 -15.12 7.84
CA ALA A 87 10.42 -14.50 6.55
C ALA A 87 9.17 -14.71 5.68
N ASP A 88 8.72 -13.62 5.03
CA ASP A 88 7.52 -13.61 4.22
C ASP A 88 7.79 -12.92 2.88
N GLY A 89 7.16 -13.43 1.82
CA GLY A 89 7.10 -12.81 0.51
C GLY A 89 5.66 -12.58 0.09
N LYS A 90 5.39 -11.43 -0.56
CA LYS A 90 4.07 -11.11 -1.13
C LYS A 90 4.23 -10.63 -2.56
N TYR A 91 3.23 -10.92 -3.37
CA TYR A 91 3.08 -10.37 -4.72
C TYR A 91 1.72 -9.70 -4.85
N LEU A 92 1.70 -8.45 -5.24
CA LEU A 92 0.50 -7.62 -5.38
C LEU A 92 0.27 -7.29 -6.86
N THR A 93 -0.98 -7.46 -7.36
CA THR A 93 -1.31 -7.41 -8.78
C THR A 93 -2.01 -6.10 -9.17
N TYR A 94 -1.34 -4.97 -9.03
CA TYR A 94 -1.90 -3.64 -9.33
C TYR A 94 -2.26 -3.45 -10.81
N GLU A 95 -1.47 -4.01 -11.75
CA GLU A 95 -1.70 -3.88 -13.20
C GLU A 95 -3.02 -4.47 -13.71
N SER A 96 -3.67 -5.30 -12.89
CA SER A 96 -4.99 -5.89 -13.21
C SER A 96 -6.11 -5.36 -12.34
N THR A 97 -5.88 -4.27 -11.60
CA THR A 97 -6.78 -3.75 -10.56
C THR A 97 -7.34 -2.40 -11.00
N ASP A 98 -8.65 -2.23 -10.95
CA ASP A 98 -9.31 -0.98 -11.31
C ASP A 98 -8.83 0.17 -10.42
N GLY A 99 -8.66 1.34 -11.02
CA GLY A 99 -8.06 2.51 -10.40
C GLY A 99 -6.52 2.51 -10.37
N PHE A 100 -5.88 1.34 -10.47
CA PHE A 100 -4.42 1.24 -10.48
C PHE A 100 -3.83 0.91 -11.85
N ARG A 101 -4.51 0.11 -12.68
CA ARG A 101 -4.00 -0.33 -14.00
C ARG A 101 -3.93 0.79 -15.02
N ASP A 102 -4.90 1.69 -15.01
CA ASP A 102 -5.01 2.77 -15.98
C ASP A 102 -4.21 3.99 -15.51
N ALA A 103 -3.81 4.83 -16.45
CA ALA A 103 -3.02 6.04 -16.18
C ALA A 103 -3.43 7.16 -17.12
N GLY A 104 -3.17 8.41 -16.71
CA GLY A 104 -3.46 9.58 -17.52
C GLY A 104 -4.82 10.19 -17.22
N PHE A 105 -5.39 10.86 -18.24
CA PHE A 105 -6.66 11.54 -18.15
C PHE A 105 -7.69 10.91 -19.09
N ASN A 106 -8.92 10.80 -18.61
CA ASN A 106 -10.08 10.50 -19.42
C ASN A 106 -10.42 11.68 -20.35
N ALA A 107 -11.32 11.45 -21.33
CA ALA A 107 -11.72 12.47 -22.29
C ALA A 107 -12.44 13.69 -21.64
N ASP A 108 -13.03 13.49 -20.46
CA ASP A 108 -13.69 14.53 -19.66
C ASP A 108 -12.71 15.31 -18.75
N GLY A 109 -11.43 14.93 -18.75
CA GLY A 109 -10.36 15.54 -17.95
C GLY A 109 -10.23 14.98 -16.52
N SER A 110 -11.00 13.97 -16.14
CA SER A 110 -10.80 13.24 -14.89
C SER A 110 -9.56 12.31 -14.97
N VAL A 111 -8.99 11.97 -13.80
CA VAL A 111 -7.89 11.02 -13.73
C VAL A 111 -8.41 9.60 -14.02
N ALA A 112 -7.75 8.88 -14.93
CA ALA A 112 -8.12 7.52 -15.29
C ALA A 112 -7.70 6.50 -14.22
N GLY A 113 -6.60 6.75 -13.52
CA GLY A 113 -6.06 5.88 -12.49
C GLY A 113 -4.61 6.25 -12.15
N PHE A 114 -3.99 5.42 -11.32
CA PHE A 114 -2.64 5.69 -10.78
C PHE A 114 -1.50 5.12 -11.62
N GLY A 115 -1.77 4.16 -12.52
CA GLY A 115 -0.77 3.54 -13.39
C GLY A 115 0.29 2.73 -12.63
N TRP A 116 -0.11 1.98 -11.60
CA TRP A 116 0.81 1.20 -10.77
C TRP A 116 1.16 -0.14 -11.41
N LYS A 117 2.43 -0.51 -11.32
CA LYS A 117 2.90 -1.84 -11.70
C LYS A 117 2.75 -2.84 -10.56
N ASN A 118 2.72 -4.12 -10.89
CA ASN A 118 2.79 -5.20 -9.91
C ASN A 118 4.09 -5.12 -9.11
N ILE A 119 4.03 -5.51 -7.83
CA ILE A 119 5.19 -5.42 -6.94
C ILE A 119 5.40 -6.69 -6.13
N PHE A 120 6.68 -6.93 -5.80
CA PHE A 120 7.08 -7.85 -4.76
C PHE A 120 7.37 -7.12 -3.46
N VAL A 121 7.00 -7.77 -2.35
CA VAL A 121 7.33 -7.35 -0.99
C VAL A 121 7.99 -8.51 -0.28
N VAL A 122 9.09 -8.26 0.40
CA VAL A 122 9.79 -9.24 1.23
C VAL A 122 9.94 -8.67 2.63
N ALA A 123 9.61 -9.48 3.64
CA ALA A 123 9.77 -9.10 5.04
C ALA A 123 10.52 -10.19 5.80
N VAL A 124 11.38 -9.76 6.70
CA VAL A 124 12.05 -10.64 7.67
C VAL A 124 11.94 -10.02 9.04
N GLY A 125 11.80 -10.85 10.07
CA GLY A 125 11.72 -10.35 11.43
C GLY A 125 11.95 -11.42 12.47
N GLY A 126 12.12 -10.95 13.70
CA GLY A 126 12.28 -11.82 14.83
C GLY A 126 11.78 -11.22 16.13
N GLU A 127 11.37 -12.12 17.02
CA GLU A 127 10.97 -11.81 18.37
C GLU A 127 11.75 -12.71 19.34
N TYR A 128 12.27 -12.12 20.40
CA TYR A 128 12.91 -12.86 21.48
C TYR A 128 12.30 -12.51 22.84
N TRP A 129 11.79 -13.53 23.54
CA TRP A 129 11.26 -13.42 24.89
C TRP A 129 12.33 -13.71 25.93
N ILE A 130 12.69 -12.72 26.73
CA ILE A 130 13.63 -12.82 27.84
C ILE A 130 12.84 -13.21 29.09
N LYS A 131 13.13 -14.38 29.65
CA LYS A 131 12.46 -14.92 30.84
C LYS A 131 10.92 -14.89 30.74
N GLU A 132 10.38 -15.12 29.53
CA GLU A 132 8.94 -15.08 29.23
C GLU A 132 8.22 -13.80 29.67
N LYS A 133 8.95 -12.77 30.07
CA LYS A 133 8.42 -11.53 30.61
C LYS A 133 8.65 -10.33 29.70
N PHE A 134 9.83 -10.23 29.10
CA PHE A 134 10.21 -9.12 28.23
C PHE A 134 10.38 -9.61 26.81
N ALA A 135 9.79 -8.93 25.84
CA ALA A 135 10.00 -9.20 24.42
C ALA A 135 10.83 -8.08 23.78
N VAL A 136 11.74 -8.47 22.90
CA VAL A 136 12.39 -7.55 21.95
C VAL A 136 12.09 -8.04 20.54
N ARG A 137 11.86 -7.08 19.63
CA ARG A 137 11.49 -7.36 18.24
C ARG A 137 12.29 -6.50 17.30
N ALA A 138 12.65 -7.07 16.17
CA ALA A 138 13.20 -6.31 15.06
C ALA A 138 12.69 -6.91 13.75
N GLY A 139 12.46 -6.05 12.77
CA GLY A 139 12.01 -6.47 11.46
C GLY A 139 12.47 -5.51 10.37
N TYR A 140 12.59 -6.03 9.18
CA TYR A 140 12.87 -5.27 7.98
C TYR A 140 11.94 -5.71 6.87
N ASN A 141 11.41 -4.73 6.14
CA ASN A 141 10.58 -4.94 4.98
C ASN A 141 11.15 -4.19 3.79
N TYR A 142 11.20 -4.85 2.65
CA TYR A 142 11.45 -4.25 1.35
C TYR A 142 10.22 -4.41 0.48
N SER A 143 9.75 -3.31 -0.10
CA SER A 143 8.68 -3.25 -1.09
C SER A 143 9.21 -2.61 -2.36
N GLU A 144 8.92 -3.18 -3.52
CA GLU A 144 9.16 -2.48 -4.77
C GLU A 144 8.29 -1.22 -4.85
N ASN A 145 8.77 -0.19 -5.55
CA ASN A 145 7.99 0.99 -5.84
C ASN A 145 7.02 0.70 -7.01
N PRO A 146 5.68 0.80 -6.81
CA PRO A 146 4.73 0.56 -7.89
C PRO A 146 4.68 1.69 -8.93
N ILE A 147 5.17 2.88 -8.60
CA ILE A 147 5.06 4.09 -9.42
C ILE A 147 6.27 4.19 -10.34
N THR A 148 6.06 4.29 -11.65
CA THR A 148 7.11 4.57 -12.63
C THR A 148 7.33 6.07 -12.80
N GLU A 149 8.45 6.48 -13.41
CA GLU A 149 8.76 7.89 -13.63
C GLU A 149 7.66 8.62 -14.42
N GLU A 150 7.06 7.96 -15.40
CA GLU A 150 5.98 8.51 -16.24
C GLU A 150 4.69 8.79 -15.44
N GLN A 151 4.52 8.10 -14.30
CA GLN A 151 3.30 8.17 -13.51
C GLN A 151 3.41 9.05 -12.26
N VAL A 152 4.57 9.65 -11.99
CA VAL A 152 4.81 10.47 -10.78
C VAL A 152 3.78 11.59 -10.63
N PHE A 153 3.46 12.28 -11.72
CA PHE A 153 2.50 13.39 -11.70
C PHE A 153 1.11 12.97 -11.18
N PHE A 154 0.61 11.83 -11.63
CA PHE A 154 -0.71 11.30 -11.24
C PHE A 154 -0.75 10.79 -9.80
N ASN A 155 0.42 10.55 -9.20
CA ASN A 155 0.58 9.98 -7.86
C ASN A 155 1.00 11.01 -6.80
N VAL A 156 1.09 12.29 -7.13
CA VAL A 156 1.44 13.36 -6.17
C VAL A 156 0.52 13.38 -4.93
N PRO A 157 -0.81 13.14 -5.05
CA PRO A 157 -1.68 13.12 -3.87
C PRO A 157 -1.50 11.89 -2.96
N ALA A 158 -0.93 10.80 -3.48
CA ALA A 158 -0.77 9.53 -2.77
C ALA A 158 0.54 8.81 -3.18
N PRO A 159 1.70 9.35 -2.82
CA PRO A 159 3.00 8.87 -3.29
C PRO A 159 3.43 7.59 -2.54
N ALA A 160 3.02 6.43 -3.00
CA ALA A 160 3.42 5.13 -2.42
C ALA A 160 4.82 4.68 -2.89
N ILE A 161 5.81 5.55 -2.80
CA ILE A 161 7.15 5.34 -3.37
C ILE A 161 8.15 4.68 -2.41
N VAL A 162 7.82 4.61 -1.12
CA VAL A 162 8.73 4.09 -0.09
C VAL A 162 8.99 2.59 -0.26
N GLN A 163 10.25 2.19 -0.02
CA GLN A 163 10.67 0.82 -0.29
C GLN A 163 11.24 0.11 0.93
N ASN A 164 11.98 0.80 1.77
CA ASN A 164 12.74 0.21 2.86
C ASN A 164 12.17 0.62 4.21
N HIS A 165 11.86 -0.36 5.05
CA HIS A 165 11.20 -0.14 6.33
C HIS A 165 11.93 -0.93 7.43
N LEU A 166 12.28 -0.26 8.51
CA LEU A 166 12.83 -0.86 9.72
C LEU A 166 11.80 -0.77 10.85
N THR A 167 11.60 -1.87 11.54
CA THR A 167 10.75 -1.91 12.73
C THR A 167 11.52 -2.40 13.93
N LEU A 168 11.32 -1.75 15.07
CA LEU A 168 11.85 -2.18 16.36
C LEU A 168 10.69 -2.23 17.37
N GLY A 169 10.76 -3.17 18.29
CA GLY A 169 9.71 -3.32 19.28
C GLY A 169 10.22 -3.84 20.60
N ALA A 170 9.55 -3.44 21.66
CA ALA A 170 9.75 -3.97 23.00
C ALA A 170 8.39 -4.24 23.65
N GLY A 171 8.31 -5.30 24.45
CA GLY A 171 7.09 -5.66 25.15
C GLY A 171 7.38 -6.13 26.58
N VAL A 172 6.41 -5.93 27.46
CA VAL A 172 6.48 -6.41 28.83
C VAL A 172 5.14 -6.97 29.28
N LYS A 173 5.16 -8.21 29.81
CA LYS A 173 4.02 -8.80 30.54
C LYS A 173 4.03 -8.25 31.98
N ILE A 174 3.07 -7.40 32.29
CA ILE A 174 2.89 -6.81 33.62
C ILE A 174 2.11 -7.76 34.53
N ALA A 175 1.11 -8.44 33.97
CA ALA A 175 0.29 -9.41 34.67
C ALA A 175 -0.12 -10.56 33.72
N ARG A 176 -0.77 -11.61 34.25
CA ARG A 176 -1.22 -12.77 33.44
C ARG A 176 -2.06 -12.39 32.20
N ARG A 177 -2.78 -11.25 32.26
CA ARG A 177 -3.68 -10.78 31.21
C ARG A 177 -3.35 -9.38 30.70
N LEU A 178 -2.21 -8.81 31.13
CA LEU A 178 -1.81 -7.48 30.74
C LEU A 178 -0.39 -7.50 30.17
N GLN A 179 -0.28 -7.13 28.93
CA GLN A 179 0.97 -6.89 28.20
C GLN A 179 0.94 -5.48 27.65
N VAL A 180 2.06 -4.80 27.70
CA VAL A 180 2.28 -3.50 27.08
C VAL A 180 3.39 -3.65 26.07
N ASP A 181 3.14 -3.18 24.85
CA ASP A 181 4.08 -3.23 23.75
C ASP A 181 4.33 -1.81 23.23
N LEU A 182 5.60 -1.52 22.92
CA LEU A 182 6.03 -0.28 22.27
C LEU A 182 6.69 -0.66 20.95
N GLY A 183 6.28 -0.01 19.87
CA GLY A 183 6.85 -0.18 18.53
C GLY A 183 7.38 1.15 17.98
N TYR A 184 8.49 1.07 17.28
CA TYR A 184 9.03 2.14 16.45
C TYR A 184 9.15 1.63 15.02
N TYR A 185 8.75 2.47 14.08
CA TYR A 185 8.75 2.19 12.66
C TYR A 185 9.42 3.34 11.93
N HIS A 186 10.44 3.01 11.14
CA HIS A 186 11.19 3.96 10.32
C HIS A 186 11.11 3.56 8.86
N VAL A 187 10.68 4.48 8.02
CA VAL A 187 10.67 4.34 6.57
C VAL A 187 11.77 5.22 6.00
N PHE A 188 12.73 4.58 5.35
CA PHE A 188 13.84 5.30 4.72
C PHE A 188 13.32 6.14 3.55
N GLU A 189 13.88 7.34 3.43
CA GLU A 189 13.52 8.24 2.34
C GLU A 189 13.73 7.57 0.98
N ASN A 190 12.72 7.74 0.14
CA ASN A 190 12.83 7.47 -1.28
C ASN A 190 12.28 8.65 -2.07
N SER A 191 12.81 8.88 -3.26
CA SER A 191 12.39 9.94 -4.17
C SER A 191 12.32 9.44 -5.60
N ILE A 192 11.37 9.98 -6.35
CA ILE A 192 11.21 9.70 -7.77
C ILE A 192 10.85 10.98 -8.50
N THR A 193 11.41 11.18 -9.67
CA THR A 193 11.17 12.36 -10.52
C THR A 193 10.57 11.91 -11.84
N GLY A 194 9.54 12.59 -12.29
CA GLY A 194 8.89 12.29 -13.56
C GLY A 194 8.40 13.53 -14.31
N PRO A 195 8.02 13.39 -15.57
CA PRO A 195 7.54 14.49 -16.39
C PRO A 195 6.17 15.01 -15.94
N ILE A 196 5.93 16.28 -16.14
CA ILE A 196 4.59 16.89 -15.99
C ILE A 196 3.92 16.91 -17.38
N PRO A 197 2.83 16.16 -17.60
CA PRO A 197 2.15 16.09 -18.89
C PRO A 197 1.26 17.32 -19.14
N ASN A 198 1.85 18.51 -19.12
CA ASN A 198 1.14 19.77 -19.37
C ASN A 198 1.81 20.56 -20.51
N PRO A 199 1.19 20.66 -21.69
CA PRO A 199 1.76 21.35 -22.84
C PRO A 199 1.92 22.87 -22.63
N SER A 200 1.32 23.46 -21.61
CA SER A 200 1.47 24.87 -21.26
C SER A 200 2.74 25.16 -20.46
N LEU A 201 3.45 24.13 -19.99
CA LEU A 201 4.72 24.27 -19.30
C LEU A 201 5.91 24.15 -20.27
N PRO A 202 7.10 24.69 -19.90
CA PRO A 202 8.28 24.51 -20.71
C PRO A 202 8.59 23.02 -20.96
N PRO A 203 9.11 22.68 -22.15
CA PRO A 203 9.55 21.31 -22.44
C PRO A 203 10.53 20.82 -21.38
N GLY A 204 10.34 19.60 -20.89
CA GLY A 204 11.17 19.00 -19.84
C GLY A 204 10.79 19.39 -18.41
N ALA A 205 9.63 20.03 -18.19
CA ALA A 205 9.12 20.25 -16.83
C ALA A 205 8.89 18.91 -16.10
N THR A 206 9.39 18.83 -14.87
CA THR A 206 9.33 17.62 -14.05
C THR A 206 8.73 17.92 -12.67
N VAL A 207 8.23 16.88 -12.04
CA VAL A 207 7.83 16.86 -10.63
C VAL A 207 8.62 15.78 -9.90
N THR A 208 9.07 16.10 -8.69
CA THR A 208 9.74 15.13 -7.80
C THR A 208 8.84 14.88 -6.60
N SER A 209 8.61 13.62 -6.29
CA SER A 209 7.98 13.18 -5.06
C SER A 209 9.03 12.55 -4.15
N SER A 210 9.03 12.94 -2.87
CA SER A 210 9.93 12.37 -1.85
C SER A 210 9.10 12.05 -0.60
N MET A 211 9.37 10.91 0.02
CA MET A 211 8.64 10.45 1.20
C MET A 211 9.55 9.70 2.16
N PHE A 212 9.39 9.98 3.44
CA PHE A 212 9.92 9.22 4.57
C PHE A 212 8.87 9.21 5.69
N GLU A 213 9.02 8.33 6.66
CA GLU A 213 8.11 8.28 7.80
C GLU A 213 8.81 7.79 9.07
N ASP A 214 8.42 8.35 10.20
CA ASP A 214 8.75 7.87 11.54
C ASP A 214 7.45 7.75 12.35
N SER A 215 7.21 6.58 12.94
CA SER A 215 6.01 6.33 13.72
C SER A 215 6.32 5.60 15.03
N ILE A 216 5.59 5.95 16.09
CA ILE A 216 5.63 5.27 17.39
C ILE A 216 4.24 4.72 17.67
N LEU A 217 4.19 3.46 18.05
CA LEU A 217 2.97 2.72 18.39
C LEU A 217 3.02 2.25 19.84
N LEU A 218 1.89 2.35 20.54
CA LEU A 218 1.71 1.90 21.93
C LEU A 218 0.52 0.96 22.03
#